data_3cd1803924571adf0070409fabde7be6
#
_entry.id   3cd1803924571adf0070409fabde7be6
#
_cell.length_a   1.000
_cell.length_b   1.000
_cell.length_c   1.000
_cell.angle_alpha   90.00
_cell.angle_beta   90.00
_cell.angle_gamma   90.00
#
_symmetry.space_group_name_H-M   'P 1'
#
loop_
_entity.id
_entity.type
_entity.pdbx_description
1 polymer ?
#
loop_
_entity_poly.entity_id
_entity_poly.type
_entity_poly.pdbx_seq_one_letter_code
_entity_poly.pdbx_strand_id
1 'polypeptide(L)'
;MSRAAVVRLFLLMLMAASAGLATAPDALAETRSLKLYYIHTKEKAEIVFKRNGRYDQAGLNKLNRFLRDWRRNEPTKMDPRLFDLVWEVYKQVGGRDYINVVSAYRSPATNEMLRRTRGGQAKKSQHMLGKAMDFYIPGVKLSKLRAVAMKMQGGGVGYYPKSGSPFVHLDVAGVRAWPRMSRQELVSLFPDGKTLHLPPDGKPLPGYKTAMAEYKKRGGAIVSSGGSNSGSGSKRSGGLLAALFGGGDEDEEPDAIAAAPV
;
A
#
# COMPACT_ATOMS: atom_id res chain seq x y z
N MET A 1 10.94 -62.53 25.64
CA MET A 1 11.43 -61.21 26.02
C MET A 1 11.20 -61.01 27.52
N SER A 2 12.21 -60.63 28.29
CA SER A 2 12.04 -60.45 29.73
C SER A 2 11.23 -59.15 30.03
N ARG A 3 10.45 -59.14 31.11
CA ARG A 3 9.69 -57.95 31.55
C ARG A 3 10.55 -56.70 31.65
N ALA A 4 11.82 -56.83 31.96
CA ALA A 4 12.81 -55.72 31.99
C ALA A 4 13.12 -55.15 30.63
N ALA A 5 13.09 -55.93 29.53
CA ALA A 5 13.33 -55.45 28.16
C ALA A 5 12.13 -54.63 27.62
N VAL A 6 10.92 -55.04 27.98
CA VAL A 6 9.71 -54.33 27.59
C VAL A 6 9.60 -52.97 28.29
N VAL A 7 9.91 -52.87 29.56
CA VAL A 7 9.91 -51.60 30.32
C VAL A 7 11.01 -50.63 29.81
N ARG A 8 12.19 -51.12 29.45
CA ARG A 8 13.25 -50.27 28.83
C ARG A 8 12.86 -49.75 27.46
N LEU A 9 12.13 -50.54 26.64
CA LEU A 9 11.65 -50.10 25.31
C LEU A 9 10.57 -49.04 25.47
N PHE A 10 9.67 -49.16 26.44
CA PHE A 10 8.63 -48.17 26.74
C PHE A 10 9.23 -46.84 27.28
N LEU A 11 10.23 -46.88 28.11
CA LEU A 11 10.95 -45.70 28.62
C LEU A 11 11.74 -44.97 27.51
N LEU A 12 12.34 -45.69 26.58
CA LEU A 12 13.00 -45.13 25.43
C LEU A 12 12.02 -44.48 24.41
N MET A 13 10.82 -45.09 24.21
CA MET A 13 9.78 -44.45 23.41
C MET A 13 9.18 -43.21 24.07
N LEU A 14 9.06 -43.15 25.37
CA LEU A 14 8.57 -41.98 26.09
C LEU A 14 9.58 -40.82 26.07
N MET A 15 10.91 -41.11 26.08
CA MET A 15 11.94 -40.09 25.91
C MET A 15 12.04 -39.56 24.46
N ALA A 16 11.74 -40.38 23.45
CA ALA A 16 11.72 -39.93 22.04
C ALA A 16 10.50 -39.06 21.72
N ALA A 17 9.38 -39.20 22.44
CA ALA A 17 8.19 -38.38 22.26
C ALA A 17 8.28 -36.97 22.88
N SER A 18 9.23 -36.72 23.78
CA SER A 18 9.43 -35.39 24.43
C SER A 18 10.38 -34.44 23.69
N ALA A 19 11.05 -34.88 22.61
CA ALA A 19 12.02 -34.07 21.86
C ALA A 19 11.42 -33.28 20.70
N GLY A 20 10.09 -33.24 20.54
CA GLY A 20 9.40 -32.69 19.36
C GLY A 20 8.62 -31.39 19.58
N LEU A 21 8.71 -30.74 20.75
CA LEU A 21 8.23 -29.37 20.90
C LEU A 21 9.32 -28.38 20.44
N ALA A 22 9.63 -28.43 19.13
CA ALA A 22 10.28 -27.30 18.48
C ALA A 22 9.34 -26.10 18.65
N THR A 23 9.63 -25.22 19.60
CA THR A 23 9.03 -23.89 19.66
C THR A 23 9.30 -23.26 18.32
N ALA A 24 8.25 -23.17 17.47
CA ALA A 24 8.32 -22.32 16.30
C ALA A 24 8.84 -20.95 16.77
N PRO A 25 9.88 -20.36 16.15
CA PRO A 25 10.32 -19.05 16.56
C PRO A 25 9.10 -18.16 16.52
N ASP A 26 8.78 -17.51 17.64
CA ASP A 26 7.78 -16.46 17.69
C ASP A 26 8.20 -15.50 16.60
N ALA A 27 7.47 -15.53 15.47
CA ALA A 27 7.62 -14.53 14.43
C ALA A 27 7.32 -13.22 15.14
N LEU A 28 8.39 -12.48 15.51
CA LEU A 28 8.29 -11.21 16.20
C LEU A 28 7.32 -10.38 15.41
N ALA A 29 6.12 -10.28 15.94
CA ALA A 29 5.01 -9.67 15.22
C ALA A 29 5.37 -8.21 14.99
N GLU A 30 5.63 -7.90 13.71
CA GLU A 30 6.22 -6.66 13.24
C GLU A 30 5.42 -5.44 13.70
N THR A 31 6.11 -4.49 14.35
CA THR A 31 5.57 -3.17 14.63
C THR A 31 5.79 -2.29 13.41
N ARG A 32 4.72 -1.68 12.87
CA ARG A 32 4.79 -0.79 11.72
C ARG A 32 4.54 0.64 12.12
N SER A 33 5.48 1.52 11.75
CA SER A 33 5.35 2.97 11.90
C SER A 33 5.55 3.68 10.57
N LEU A 34 4.97 4.87 10.43
CA LEU A 34 5.24 5.78 9.33
C LEU A 34 5.92 7.03 9.88
N LYS A 35 7.07 7.39 9.30
CA LYS A 35 7.76 8.66 9.51
C LYS A 35 7.26 9.65 8.48
N LEU A 36 6.48 10.64 8.89
CA LEU A 36 5.77 11.54 8.00
C LEU A 36 6.17 12.99 8.24
N TYR A 37 6.35 13.74 7.16
CA TYR A 37 6.48 15.19 7.14
C TYR A 37 5.45 15.75 6.17
N TYR A 38 4.48 16.54 6.66
CA TYR A 38 3.47 17.15 5.80
C TYR A 38 3.98 18.50 5.30
N ILE A 39 4.24 18.62 4.01
CA ILE A 39 4.93 19.79 3.44
C ILE A 39 4.15 21.10 3.58
N HIS A 40 2.82 21.05 3.69
CA HIS A 40 1.95 22.23 3.85
C HIS A 40 1.80 22.68 5.31
N THR A 41 1.56 21.76 6.24
CA THR A 41 1.40 22.09 7.67
C THR A 41 2.73 22.18 8.42
N LYS A 42 3.84 21.70 7.80
CA LYS A 42 5.17 21.57 8.39
C LYS A 42 5.22 20.63 9.62
N GLU A 43 4.14 19.91 9.86
CA GLU A 43 4.09 18.91 10.92
C GLU A 43 4.97 17.71 10.59
N LYS A 44 5.62 17.15 11.61
CA LYS A 44 6.52 16.01 11.51
C LYS A 44 6.22 15.03 12.63
N ALA A 45 6.05 13.76 12.31
CA ALA A 45 5.75 12.73 13.28
C ALA A 45 6.20 11.35 12.82
N GLU A 46 6.55 10.49 13.78
CA GLU A 46 6.62 9.05 13.59
C GLU A 46 5.46 8.41 14.34
N ILE A 47 4.59 7.72 13.61
CA ILE A 47 3.33 7.20 14.15
C ILE A 47 3.26 5.69 13.93
N VAL A 48 3.25 4.95 15.05
CA VAL A 48 3.00 3.50 15.03
C VAL A 48 1.52 3.28 14.78
N PHE A 49 1.18 2.50 13.76
CA PHE A 49 -0.20 2.21 13.38
C PHE A 49 -0.57 0.72 13.44
N LYS A 50 0.45 -0.15 13.62
CA LYS A 50 0.25 -1.60 13.71
C LYS A 50 1.24 -2.20 14.69
N ARG A 51 0.74 -3.06 15.61
CA ARG A 51 1.53 -3.79 16.60
C ARG A 51 1.09 -5.24 16.61
N ASN A 52 2.02 -6.15 16.63
CA ASN A 52 1.72 -7.59 16.68
C ASN A 52 0.70 -8.02 15.60
N GLY A 53 0.87 -7.50 14.37
CA GLY A 53 -0.01 -7.79 13.24
C GLY A 53 -1.41 -7.16 13.32
N ARG A 54 -1.76 -6.42 14.39
CA ARG A 54 -3.06 -5.77 14.58
C ARG A 54 -2.94 -4.26 14.47
N TYR A 55 -3.95 -3.62 13.90
CA TYR A 55 -4.00 -2.16 13.85
C TYR A 55 -4.11 -1.56 15.25
N ASP A 56 -3.26 -0.57 15.53
CA ASP A 56 -3.31 0.25 16.74
C ASP A 56 -4.29 1.41 16.51
N GLN A 57 -5.44 1.37 17.18
CA GLN A 57 -6.50 2.39 16.98
C GLN A 57 -6.03 3.79 17.35
N ALA A 58 -5.20 3.93 18.38
CA ALA A 58 -4.66 5.23 18.78
C ALA A 58 -3.73 5.78 17.70
N GLY A 59 -2.89 4.91 17.10
CA GLY A 59 -2.04 5.25 15.96
C GLY A 59 -2.85 5.62 14.73
N LEU A 60 -3.91 4.87 14.40
CA LEU A 60 -4.80 5.21 13.30
C LEU A 60 -5.47 6.59 13.49
N ASN A 61 -5.91 6.89 14.69
CA ASN A 61 -6.52 8.19 14.99
C ASN A 61 -5.50 9.35 14.83
N LYS A 62 -4.24 9.13 15.23
CA LYS A 62 -3.16 10.10 15.01
C LYS A 62 -2.89 10.29 13.51
N LEU A 63 -2.84 9.21 12.71
CA LEU A 63 -2.69 9.29 11.26
C LEU A 63 -3.86 10.02 10.60
N ASN A 64 -5.09 9.73 11.00
CA ASN A 64 -6.28 10.43 10.49
C ASN A 64 -6.21 11.94 10.72
N ARG A 65 -5.72 12.37 11.89
CA ARG A 65 -5.54 13.79 12.20
C ARG A 65 -4.36 14.38 11.45
N PHE A 66 -3.24 13.68 11.38
CA PHE A 66 -2.04 14.13 10.67
C PHE A 66 -2.31 14.34 9.18
N LEU A 67 -3.00 13.39 8.52
CA LEU A 67 -3.27 13.36 7.09
C LEU A 67 -4.58 14.07 6.68
N ARG A 68 -5.07 14.96 7.52
CA ARG A 68 -6.30 15.74 7.29
C ARG A 68 -6.22 16.65 6.05
N ASP A 69 -7.36 17.09 5.57
CA ASP A 69 -7.42 18.22 4.64
C ASP A 69 -6.83 19.46 5.32
N TRP A 70 -5.61 19.80 4.95
CA TRP A 70 -4.87 20.89 5.58
C TRP A 70 -5.48 22.27 5.31
N ARG A 71 -6.21 22.44 4.20
CA ARG A 71 -6.85 23.71 3.84
C ARG A 71 -8.03 24.04 4.76
N ARG A 72 -8.71 23.00 5.22
CA ARG A 72 -9.91 23.11 6.06
C ARG A 72 -9.70 22.62 7.49
N ASN A 73 -8.51 22.11 7.79
CA ASN A 73 -8.19 21.46 9.06
C ASN A 73 -9.17 20.30 9.41
N GLU A 74 -9.68 19.62 8.38
CA GLU A 74 -10.74 18.63 8.47
C GLU A 74 -10.16 17.22 8.36
N PRO A 75 -10.24 16.38 9.40
CA PRO A 75 -9.80 14.99 9.34
C PRO A 75 -10.89 14.07 8.79
N THR A 76 -10.46 12.88 8.35
CA THR A 76 -11.36 11.78 8.01
C THR A 76 -10.81 10.45 8.52
N LYS A 77 -11.66 9.43 8.52
CA LYS A 77 -11.21 8.04 8.76
C LYS A 77 -10.56 7.50 7.50
N MET A 78 -9.23 7.51 7.48
CA MET A 78 -8.45 6.95 6.38
C MET A 78 -8.52 5.42 6.36
N ASP A 79 -8.41 4.82 5.17
CA ASP A 79 -8.36 3.37 5.01
C ASP A 79 -7.02 2.82 5.53
N PRO A 80 -6.98 1.94 6.55
CA PRO A 80 -5.73 1.45 7.13
C PRO A 80 -4.86 0.65 6.15
N ARG A 81 -5.45 0.09 5.08
CA ARG A 81 -4.70 -0.61 4.03
C ARG A 81 -3.76 0.33 3.27
N LEU A 82 -4.10 1.61 3.18
CA LEU A 82 -3.21 2.62 2.61
C LEU A 82 -1.91 2.73 3.40
N PHE A 83 -1.98 2.68 4.73
CA PHE A 83 -0.80 2.75 5.58
C PHE A 83 0.08 1.52 5.45
N ASP A 84 -0.52 0.33 5.34
CA ASP A 84 0.23 -0.90 5.02
C ASP A 84 0.92 -0.79 3.66
N LEU A 85 0.23 -0.30 2.61
CA LEU A 85 0.79 -0.12 1.27
C LEU A 85 1.98 0.84 1.27
N VAL A 86 1.80 2.01 1.88
CA VAL A 86 2.86 3.04 1.98
C VAL A 86 4.05 2.50 2.77
N TRP A 87 3.81 1.79 3.88
CA TRP A 87 4.86 1.20 4.70
C TRP A 87 5.67 0.14 3.93
N GLU A 88 5.01 -0.76 3.20
CA GLU A 88 5.67 -1.76 2.37
C GLU A 88 6.51 -1.10 1.27
N VAL A 89 5.97 -0.10 0.59
CA VAL A 89 6.70 0.65 -0.44
C VAL A 89 7.91 1.35 0.18
N TYR A 90 7.74 2.03 1.32
CA TYR A 90 8.83 2.71 2.04
C TYR A 90 9.97 1.75 2.41
N LYS A 91 9.63 0.58 2.95
CA LYS A 91 10.58 -0.47 3.30
C LYS A 91 11.35 -0.97 2.07
N GLN A 92 10.65 -1.26 0.97
CA GLN A 92 11.26 -1.83 -0.23
C GLN A 92 12.11 -0.86 -1.04
N VAL A 93 11.80 0.43 -1.02
CA VAL A 93 12.68 1.44 -1.62
C VAL A 93 13.93 1.68 -0.79
N GLY A 94 13.99 1.15 0.45
CA GLY A 94 15.06 1.42 1.41
C GLY A 94 14.98 2.85 1.94
N GLY A 95 13.76 3.37 2.18
CA GLY A 95 13.54 4.70 2.72
C GLY A 95 14.19 4.87 4.08
N ARG A 96 14.91 5.96 4.30
CA ARG A 96 15.58 6.29 5.57
C ARG A 96 15.08 7.59 6.18
N ASP A 97 14.67 8.52 5.33
CA ASP A 97 14.16 9.83 5.72
C ASP A 97 12.64 9.83 5.85
N TYR A 98 12.07 10.95 6.31
CA TYR A 98 10.64 11.13 6.41
C TYR A 98 9.97 11.06 5.03
N ILE A 99 8.82 10.41 4.98
CA ILE A 99 7.92 10.45 3.83
C ILE A 99 7.33 11.85 3.77
N ASN A 100 7.63 12.59 2.71
CA ASN A 100 7.13 13.95 2.51
C ASN A 100 5.76 13.90 1.86
N VAL A 101 4.72 14.14 2.65
CA VAL A 101 3.33 14.12 2.20
C VAL A 101 3.00 15.42 1.48
N VAL A 102 2.58 15.30 0.22
CA VAL A 102 2.13 16.41 -0.64
C VAL A 102 0.62 16.61 -0.47
N SER A 103 -0.15 15.51 -0.50
CA SER A 103 -1.60 15.51 -0.30
C SER A 103 -2.04 14.18 0.32
N ALA A 104 -3.12 14.20 1.10
CA ALA A 104 -3.73 12.98 1.62
C ALA A 104 -5.26 13.14 1.59
N TYR A 105 -5.95 13.23 2.71
CA TYR A 105 -7.39 13.49 2.67
C TYR A 105 -7.67 14.87 2.03
N ARG A 106 -8.66 14.87 1.18
CA ARG A 106 -9.19 16.06 0.52
C ARG A 106 -10.70 16.07 0.69
N SER A 107 -11.24 17.03 1.43
CA SER A 107 -12.69 17.12 1.63
C SER A 107 -13.42 17.38 0.31
N PRO A 108 -14.69 16.99 0.19
CA PRO A 108 -15.48 17.29 -1.01
C PRO A 108 -15.48 18.77 -1.38
N ALA A 109 -15.53 19.66 -0.39
CA ALA A 109 -15.49 21.10 -0.62
C ALA A 109 -14.16 21.57 -1.18
N THR A 110 -13.02 21.03 -0.67
CA THR A 110 -11.69 21.32 -1.22
C THR A 110 -11.56 20.76 -2.64
N ASN A 111 -12.02 19.53 -2.86
CA ASN A 111 -11.96 18.93 -4.21
C ASN A 111 -12.74 19.76 -5.24
N GLU A 112 -13.94 20.19 -4.89
CA GLU A 112 -14.77 21.03 -5.76
C GLU A 112 -14.13 22.41 -6.00
N MET A 113 -13.58 23.04 -4.98
CA MET A 113 -12.84 24.30 -5.10
C MET A 113 -11.67 24.16 -6.07
N LEU A 114 -10.86 23.11 -5.93
CA LEU A 114 -9.70 22.84 -6.79
C LEU A 114 -10.13 22.56 -8.24
N ARG A 115 -11.20 21.79 -8.45
CA ARG A 115 -11.76 21.55 -9.79
C ARG A 115 -12.16 22.83 -10.51
N ARG A 116 -12.76 23.77 -9.78
CA ARG A 116 -13.18 25.07 -10.34
C ARG A 116 -12.02 26.02 -10.62
N THR A 117 -10.99 26.00 -9.76
CA THR A 117 -9.91 27.00 -9.83
C THR A 117 -8.68 26.53 -10.59
N ARG A 118 -8.40 25.22 -10.61
CA ARG A 118 -7.18 24.65 -11.21
C ARG A 118 -7.46 23.64 -12.32
N GLY A 119 -8.61 22.96 -12.27
CA GLY A 119 -8.92 21.84 -13.16
C GLY A 119 -8.15 20.56 -12.78
N GLY A 120 -8.37 19.49 -13.58
CA GLY A 120 -7.58 18.26 -13.47
C GLY A 120 -7.91 17.31 -12.32
N GLN A 121 -8.70 17.71 -11.31
CA GLN A 121 -9.08 16.82 -10.22
C GLN A 121 -10.27 15.96 -10.62
N ALA A 122 -10.18 14.65 -10.38
CA ALA A 122 -11.27 13.71 -10.57
C ALA A 122 -12.52 14.10 -9.76
N LYS A 123 -13.71 13.97 -10.36
CA LYS A 123 -14.98 14.20 -9.65
C LYS A 123 -15.16 13.22 -8.47
N LYS A 124 -14.63 12.00 -8.61
CA LYS A 124 -14.67 10.93 -7.59
C LYS A 124 -13.26 10.53 -7.20
N SER A 125 -12.54 11.43 -6.56
CA SER A 125 -11.15 11.19 -6.15
C SER A 125 -11.04 10.24 -4.96
N GLN A 126 -10.02 9.37 -4.97
CA GLN A 126 -9.71 8.49 -3.83
C GLN A 126 -9.23 9.27 -2.60
N HIS A 127 -8.71 10.49 -2.78
CA HIS A 127 -8.41 11.41 -1.68
C HIS A 127 -9.66 11.78 -0.88
N MET A 128 -10.82 11.98 -1.53
CA MET A 128 -12.07 12.27 -0.84
C MET A 128 -12.59 11.11 0.01
N LEU A 129 -12.16 9.90 -0.30
CA LEU A 129 -12.56 8.69 0.42
C LEU A 129 -11.56 8.29 1.52
N GLY A 130 -10.52 9.09 1.76
CA GLY A 130 -9.44 8.73 2.68
C GLY A 130 -8.64 7.50 2.25
N LYS A 131 -8.54 7.24 0.95
CA LYS A 131 -7.92 6.04 0.38
C LYS A 131 -6.64 6.31 -0.40
N ALA A 132 -6.20 7.57 -0.49
CA ALA A 132 -5.05 7.98 -1.29
C ALA A 132 -4.08 8.87 -0.54
N MET A 133 -2.82 8.85 -0.98
CA MET A 133 -1.75 9.73 -0.53
C MET A 133 -0.78 10.02 -1.66
N ASP A 134 -0.44 11.32 -1.82
CA ASP A 134 0.58 11.83 -2.71
C ASP A 134 1.84 12.12 -1.89
N PHE A 135 2.97 11.56 -2.29
CA PHE A 135 4.20 11.71 -1.51
C PHE A 135 5.46 11.46 -2.32
N TYR A 136 6.57 11.89 -1.75
CA TYR A 136 7.92 11.51 -2.16
C TYR A 136 8.79 11.21 -0.94
N ILE A 137 9.94 10.60 -1.16
CA ILE A 137 10.90 10.28 -0.11
C ILE A 137 12.23 10.89 -0.50
N PRO A 138 12.79 11.83 0.30
CA PRO A 138 14.10 12.41 0.04
C PRO A 138 15.16 11.33 -0.17
N GLY A 139 16.03 11.53 -1.15
CA GLY A 139 17.08 10.57 -1.51
C GLY A 139 16.61 9.33 -2.30
N VAL A 140 15.30 9.15 -2.53
CA VAL A 140 14.75 8.08 -3.36
C VAL A 140 14.33 8.64 -4.73
N LYS A 141 14.89 8.08 -5.82
CA LYS A 141 14.46 8.46 -7.18
C LYS A 141 12.97 8.16 -7.35
N LEU A 142 12.21 9.14 -7.85
CA LEU A 142 10.77 9.02 -8.02
C LEU A 142 10.38 7.84 -8.94
N SER A 143 11.17 7.56 -9.97
CA SER A 143 10.98 6.40 -10.84
C SER A 143 11.15 5.07 -10.11
N LYS A 144 12.08 4.97 -9.14
CA LYS A 144 12.23 3.79 -8.27
C LYS A 144 11.02 3.64 -7.36
N LEU A 145 10.54 4.74 -6.78
CA LEU A 145 9.36 4.76 -5.93
C LEU A 145 8.13 4.25 -6.71
N ARG A 146 7.91 4.78 -7.94
CA ARG A 146 6.86 4.29 -8.85
C ARG A 146 6.99 2.80 -9.14
N ALA A 147 8.17 2.33 -9.51
CA ALA A 147 8.40 0.93 -9.89
C ALA A 147 8.07 -0.03 -8.73
N VAL A 148 8.52 0.30 -7.52
CA VAL A 148 8.20 -0.48 -6.32
C VAL A 148 6.70 -0.46 -6.02
N ALA A 149 6.06 0.72 -6.07
CA ALA A 149 4.63 0.85 -5.88
C ALA A 149 3.81 -0.01 -6.85
N MET A 150 4.19 -0.04 -8.13
CA MET A 150 3.55 -0.88 -9.15
C MET A 150 3.71 -2.38 -8.85
N LYS A 151 4.89 -2.80 -8.36
CA LYS A 151 5.13 -4.20 -7.96
C LYS A 151 4.23 -4.66 -6.82
N MET A 152 3.77 -3.75 -5.96
CA MET A 152 2.83 -4.09 -4.88
C MET A 152 1.46 -4.52 -5.40
N GLN A 153 1.04 -4.06 -6.56
CA GLN A 153 -0.28 -4.33 -7.12
C GLN A 153 -1.40 -4.18 -6.07
N GLY A 154 -1.27 -3.15 -5.22
CA GLY A 154 -2.16 -2.90 -4.08
C GLY A 154 -3.27 -1.90 -4.38
N GLY A 155 -3.19 -1.21 -5.52
CA GLY A 155 -4.14 -0.19 -5.94
C GLY A 155 -3.63 0.69 -7.07
N GLY A 156 -4.07 1.94 -7.12
CA GLY A 156 -3.66 2.91 -8.12
C GLY A 156 -2.27 3.50 -7.87
N VAL A 157 -1.55 3.76 -8.96
CA VAL A 157 -0.21 4.39 -8.94
C VAL A 157 -0.17 5.52 -9.96
N GLY A 158 -0.18 6.76 -9.47
CA GLY A 158 0.04 7.96 -10.28
C GLY A 158 1.50 8.41 -10.25
N TYR A 159 2.00 8.99 -11.34
CA TYR A 159 3.39 9.41 -11.46
C TYR A 159 3.50 10.82 -11.99
N TYR A 160 3.94 11.75 -11.14
CA TYR A 160 3.94 13.19 -11.38
C TYR A 160 5.35 13.80 -11.25
N PRO A 161 6.27 13.46 -12.18
CA PRO A 161 7.66 13.91 -12.09
C PRO A 161 7.86 15.39 -12.46
N LYS A 162 6.86 16.01 -13.12
CA LYS A 162 6.90 17.42 -13.57
C LYS A 162 6.10 18.36 -12.68
N SER A 163 5.51 17.86 -11.59
CA SER A 163 4.83 18.69 -10.60
C SER A 163 5.82 19.66 -9.94
N GLY A 164 5.35 20.80 -9.44
CA GLY A 164 6.18 21.73 -8.66
C GLY A 164 6.84 21.09 -7.44
N SER A 165 6.21 20.08 -6.86
CA SER A 165 6.84 19.11 -5.96
C SER A 165 6.62 17.72 -6.55
N PRO A 166 7.61 17.13 -7.24
CA PRO A 166 7.45 15.82 -7.87
C PRO A 166 7.05 14.73 -6.85
N PHE A 167 6.03 13.92 -7.17
CA PHE A 167 5.49 12.92 -6.25
C PHE A 167 4.95 11.68 -6.96
N VAL A 168 4.68 10.65 -6.19
CA VAL A 168 3.91 9.47 -6.58
C VAL A 168 2.60 9.47 -5.80
N HIS A 169 1.49 9.26 -6.51
CA HIS A 169 0.20 8.95 -5.92
C HIS A 169 0.09 7.46 -5.62
N LEU A 170 -0.38 7.10 -4.44
CA LEU A 170 -0.81 5.74 -4.11
C LEU A 170 -2.23 5.74 -3.57
N ASP A 171 -3.03 4.77 -4.01
CA ASP A 171 -4.34 4.49 -3.41
C ASP A 171 -4.58 2.99 -3.24
N VAL A 172 -5.64 2.63 -2.53
CA VAL A 172 -6.05 1.24 -2.26
C VAL A 172 -7.37 0.88 -2.95
N ALA A 173 -7.64 1.49 -4.11
CA ALA A 173 -8.73 1.10 -5.01
C ALA A 173 -8.30 -0.02 -5.97
N GLY A 174 -8.84 -0.08 -7.19
CA GLY A 174 -8.43 -1.05 -8.20
C GLY A 174 -7.00 -0.82 -8.70
N VAL A 175 -6.32 -1.90 -9.09
CA VAL A 175 -4.95 -1.82 -9.62
C VAL A 175 -4.95 -1.14 -10.97
N ARG A 176 -4.28 0.01 -11.06
CA ARG A 176 -4.15 0.84 -12.26
C ARG A 176 -2.91 1.73 -12.18
N ALA A 177 -2.51 2.34 -13.28
CA ALA A 177 -1.39 3.29 -13.27
C ALA A 177 -1.63 4.39 -14.31
N TRP A 178 -1.20 5.61 -13.98
CA TRP A 178 -1.21 6.76 -14.89
C TRP A 178 0.05 7.63 -14.73
N PRO A 179 0.67 8.04 -15.86
CA PRO A 179 0.44 7.45 -17.16
C PRO A 179 0.74 5.95 -17.14
N ARG A 180 0.09 5.18 -18.01
CA ARG A 180 0.40 3.74 -18.14
C ARG A 180 1.84 3.57 -18.59
N MET A 181 2.52 2.56 -18.04
CA MET A 181 3.83 2.17 -18.52
C MET A 181 3.72 1.50 -19.90
N SER A 182 4.70 1.74 -20.76
CA SER A 182 4.82 1.01 -22.01
C SER A 182 4.91 -0.51 -21.77
N ARG A 183 4.58 -1.30 -22.78
CA ARG A 183 4.71 -2.76 -22.71
C ARG A 183 6.13 -3.18 -22.35
N GLN A 184 7.14 -2.52 -22.93
CA GLN A 184 8.55 -2.82 -22.66
C GLN A 184 8.91 -2.55 -21.19
N GLU A 185 8.48 -1.42 -20.62
CA GLU A 185 8.68 -1.11 -19.21
C GLU A 185 8.00 -2.14 -18.31
N LEU A 186 6.75 -2.54 -18.63
CA LEU A 186 6.03 -3.54 -17.85
C LEU A 186 6.71 -4.91 -17.91
N VAL A 187 7.21 -5.35 -19.07
CA VAL A 187 7.97 -6.60 -19.20
C VAL A 187 9.27 -6.54 -18.39
N SER A 188 9.97 -5.41 -18.43
CA SER A 188 11.16 -5.21 -17.59
C SER A 188 10.84 -5.25 -16.08
N LEU A 189 9.70 -4.70 -15.68
CA LEU A 189 9.28 -4.67 -14.28
C LEU A 189 8.70 -5.99 -13.78
N PHE A 190 8.04 -6.74 -14.67
CA PHE A 190 7.39 -8.03 -14.44
C PHE A 190 7.85 -9.06 -15.51
N PRO A 191 9.05 -9.64 -15.37
CA PRO A 191 9.61 -10.54 -16.37
C PRO A 191 8.77 -11.80 -16.64
N ASP A 192 8.02 -12.26 -15.63
CA ASP A 192 7.07 -13.38 -15.73
C ASP A 192 5.70 -12.97 -16.29
N GLY A 193 5.51 -11.68 -16.59
CA GLY A 193 4.27 -11.10 -17.09
C GLY A 193 3.12 -11.09 -16.08
N LYS A 194 3.36 -11.46 -14.82
CA LYS A 194 2.31 -11.53 -13.78
C LYS A 194 1.98 -10.15 -13.21
N THR A 195 1.23 -9.38 -13.96
CA THR A 195 0.77 -8.06 -13.52
C THR A 195 -0.66 -7.79 -13.94
N LEU A 196 -1.37 -7.01 -13.11
CA LEU A 196 -2.69 -6.45 -13.39
C LEU A 196 -2.60 -5.12 -14.13
N HIS A 197 -1.42 -4.51 -14.17
CA HIS A 197 -1.21 -3.28 -14.92
C HIS A 197 -1.29 -3.55 -16.41
N LEU A 198 -2.04 -2.67 -17.11
CA LEU A 198 -2.21 -2.73 -18.55
C LEU A 198 -1.31 -1.69 -19.23
N PRO A 199 -0.67 -2.05 -20.34
CA PRO A 199 0.02 -1.07 -21.19
C PRO A 199 -0.98 -0.15 -21.88
N PRO A 200 -0.52 0.94 -22.56
CA PRO A 200 -1.41 1.90 -23.26
C PRO A 200 -2.33 1.26 -24.29
N ASP A 201 -1.89 0.19 -24.96
CA ASP A 201 -2.70 -0.55 -25.94
C ASP A 201 -3.84 -1.38 -25.32
N GLY A 202 -3.95 -1.40 -23.97
CA GLY A 202 -4.97 -2.14 -23.22
C GLY A 202 -4.83 -3.67 -23.26
N LYS A 203 -3.86 -4.21 -24.00
CA LYS A 203 -3.67 -5.66 -24.12
C LYS A 203 -2.82 -6.17 -22.94
N PRO A 204 -3.32 -7.10 -22.13
CA PRO A 204 -2.58 -7.57 -20.95
C PRO A 204 -1.30 -8.34 -21.33
N LEU A 205 -0.37 -8.48 -20.36
CA LEU A 205 0.78 -9.35 -20.47
C LEU A 205 0.35 -10.83 -20.31
N PRO A 206 1.17 -11.78 -20.79
CA PRO A 206 0.80 -13.21 -20.74
C PRO A 206 0.42 -13.75 -19.37
N GLY A 207 1.06 -13.26 -18.31
CA GLY A 207 0.80 -13.67 -16.91
C GLY A 207 -0.41 -13.02 -16.24
N TYR A 208 -1.16 -12.16 -16.93
CA TYR A 208 -2.28 -11.41 -16.37
C TYR A 208 -3.35 -12.28 -15.70
N LYS A 209 -3.75 -13.37 -16.36
CA LYS A 209 -4.78 -14.29 -15.80
C LYS A 209 -4.33 -14.91 -14.47
N THR A 210 -3.06 -15.28 -14.38
CA THR A 210 -2.44 -15.81 -13.15
C THR A 210 -2.42 -14.72 -12.07
N ALA A 211 -1.95 -13.52 -12.40
CA ALA A 211 -1.95 -12.38 -11.48
C ALA A 211 -3.36 -12.07 -10.95
N MET A 212 -4.38 -12.12 -11.82
CA MET A 212 -5.77 -11.90 -11.44
C MET A 212 -6.29 -12.98 -10.48
N ALA A 213 -5.95 -14.26 -10.73
CA ALA A 213 -6.34 -15.36 -9.84
C ALA A 213 -5.68 -15.20 -8.45
N GLU A 214 -4.40 -14.89 -8.41
CA GLU A 214 -3.65 -14.63 -7.18
C GLU A 214 -4.21 -13.41 -6.42
N TYR A 215 -4.52 -12.32 -7.14
CA TYR A 215 -5.14 -11.12 -6.56
C TYR A 215 -6.49 -11.41 -5.90
N LYS A 216 -7.35 -12.17 -6.58
CA LYS A 216 -8.65 -12.61 -6.03
C LYS A 216 -8.47 -13.50 -4.81
N LYS A 217 -7.54 -14.47 -4.86
CA LYS A 217 -7.26 -15.41 -3.76
C LYS A 217 -6.85 -14.69 -2.47
N ARG A 218 -6.05 -13.63 -2.58
CA ARG A 218 -5.63 -12.83 -1.41
C ARG A 218 -6.60 -11.71 -1.02
N GLY A 219 -7.79 -11.64 -1.62
CA GLY A 219 -8.82 -10.64 -1.31
C GLY A 219 -8.42 -9.20 -1.67
N GLY A 220 -7.55 -9.02 -2.69
CA GLY A 220 -7.04 -7.71 -3.07
C GLY A 220 -5.96 -7.16 -2.13
N ALA A 221 -5.40 -7.99 -1.24
CA ALA A 221 -4.33 -7.56 -0.35
C ALA A 221 -3.02 -7.30 -1.11
N ILE A 222 -2.15 -6.50 -0.49
CA ILE A 222 -0.85 -6.10 -1.04
C ILE A 222 0.07 -7.31 -1.20
N VAL A 223 0.86 -7.35 -2.28
CA VAL A 223 1.95 -8.32 -2.45
C VAL A 223 3.15 -7.85 -1.63
N SER A 224 3.39 -8.48 -0.49
CA SER A 224 4.66 -8.30 0.22
C SER A 224 5.72 -9.19 -0.42
N SER A 225 6.87 -8.64 -0.81
CA SER A 225 7.97 -9.41 -1.40
C SER A 225 8.90 -10.00 -0.34
N GLY A 226 8.32 -10.57 0.68
CA GLY A 226 9.06 -11.24 1.74
C GLY A 226 8.17 -12.20 2.49
N GLY A 227 8.15 -13.44 2.06
CA GLY A 227 7.71 -14.65 2.73
C GLY A 227 6.59 -14.59 3.78
N SER A 228 5.74 -15.59 3.70
CA SER A 228 4.76 -16.03 4.69
C SER A 228 3.40 -15.35 4.67
N ASN A 229 2.54 -16.05 4.02
CA ASN A 229 1.10 -15.98 4.01
C ASN A 229 0.53 -15.99 5.44
N SER A 230 0.06 -14.86 5.93
CA SER A 230 -0.85 -14.81 7.08
C SER A 230 -2.19 -14.26 6.61
N GLY A 231 -2.99 -15.17 6.06
CA GLY A 231 -4.36 -14.89 5.71
C GLY A 231 -5.21 -14.74 6.99
N SER A 232 -5.67 -13.53 7.25
CA SER A 232 -6.83 -13.31 8.10
C SER A 232 -7.99 -12.94 7.19
N GLY A 233 -8.81 -13.94 6.88
CA GLY A 233 -9.97 -13.78 6.03
C GLY A 233 -11.09 -13.02 6.74
N SER A 234 -11.40 -11.84 6.25
CA SER A 234 -12.72 -11.25 6.44
C SER A 234 -13.52 -11.48 5.17
N LYS A 235 -14.46 -12.43 5.23
CA LYS A 235 -15.46 -12.67 4.19
C LYS A 235 -16.35 -11.43 4.06
N ARG A 236 -16.19 -10.67 2.97
CA ARG A 236 -17.25 -9.83 2.42
C ARG A 236 -17.38 -10.13 0.93
N SER A 237 -18.35 -10.96 0.65
CA SER A 237 -18.86 -11.32 -0.68
C SER A 237 -19.64 -10.15 -1.28
N GLY A 238 -19.44 -9.89 -2.55
CA GLY A 238 -20.39 -9.15 -3.38
C GLY A 238 -20.01 -7.68 -3.67
N GLY A 239 -19.08 -7.43 -4.57
CA GLY A 239 -18.77 -6.07 -5.03
C GLY A 239 -17.44 -5.91 -5.77
N LEU A 240 -16.63 -6.96 -5.79
CA LEU A 240 -15.26 -6.90 -6.28
C LEU A 240 -15.13 -6.67 -7.80
N LEU A 241 -16.10 -7.14 -8.59
CA LEU A 241 -16.07 -7.00 -10.06
C LEU A 241 -16.36 -5.58 -10.51
N ALA A 242 -17.28 -4.86 -9.84
CA ALA A 242 -17.59 -3.47 -10.18
C ALA A 242 -16.42 -2.52 -9.82
N ALA A 243 -15.66 -2.82 -8.78
CA ALA A 243 -14.48 -2.04 -8.38
C ALA A 243 -13.27 -2.25 -9.32
N LEU A 244 -13.21 -3.38 -10.02
CA LEU A 244 -12.13 -3.70 -10.96
C LEU A 244 -12.34 -3.07 -12.35
N PHE A 245 -13.60 -2.78 -12.73
CA PHE A 245 -13.95 -2.28 -14.07
C PHE A 245 -14.67 -0.93 -14.06
N GLY A 246 -15.00 -0.39 -12.89
CA GLY A 246 -15.84 0.80 -12.72
C GLY A 246 -15.08 2.10 -12.39
N GLY A 247 -13.83 2.22 -12.75
CA GLY A 247 -13.09 3.48 -12.66
C GLY A 247 -12.71 3.94 -14.06
N GLY A 248 -13.39 4.94 -14.59
CA GLY A 248 -12.87 5.65 -15.73
C GLY A 248 -11.47 6.15 -15.41
N ASP A 249 -10.55 6.06 -16.38
CA ASP A 249 -9.24 6.69 -16.33
C ASP A 249 -9.44 8.22 -16.34
N GLU A 250 -9.87 8.77 -15.20
CA GLU A 250 -9.86 10.21 -15.00
C GLU A 250 -8.45 10.52 -14.47
N ASP A 251 -7.61 11.02 -15.38
CA ASP A 251 -6.28 11.54 -15.08
C ASP A 251 -6.42 12.65 -14.03
N GLU A 252 -6.06 12.37 -12.78
CA GLU A 252 -5.93 13.41 -11.76
C GLU A 252 -4.68 14.22 -12.09
N GLU A 253 -4.85 15.42 -12.65
CA GLU A 253 -3.74 16.37 -12.72
C GLU A 253 -3.30 16.78 -11.31
N PRO A 254 -1.98 16.91 -11.06
CA PRO A 254 -1.46 17.22 -9.73
C PRO A 254 -1.96 18.60 -9.27
N ASP A 255 -2.20 18.71 -7.97
CA ASP A 255 -2.24 20.01 -7.31
C ASP A 255 -0.93 20.74 -7.62
N ALA A 256 -0.92 21.60 -8.63
CA ALA A 256 0.22 22.48 -8.87
C ALA A 256 0.44 23.28 -7.59
N ILE A 257 1.52 22.97 -6.87
CA ILE A 257 1.92 23.77 -5.73
C ILE A 257 2.34 25.11 -6.31
N ALA A 258 1.45 26.09 -6.24
CA ALA A 258 1.87 27.46 -6.40
C ALA A 258 2.98 27.69 -5.36
N ALA A 259 4.19 28.03 -5.83
CA ALA A 259 5.23 28.52 -4.95
C ALA A 259 4.59 29.59 -4.07
N ALA A 260 4.64 29.40 -2.75
CA ALA A 260 4.25 30.46 -1.85
C ALA A 260 5.15 31.65 -2.20
N PRO A 261 4.63 32.88 -2.38
CA PRO A 261 5.48 34.04 -2.51
C PRO A 261 6.35 34.13 -1.25
N VAL A 262 7.63 34.34 -1.48
CA VAL A 262 8.65 34.57 -0.45
C VAL A 262 8.29 35.84 0.34
#